data_101c4dec6a77d6258f7c6f8dcae23850
#
_entry.id   101c4dec6a77d6258f7c6f8dcae23850
#
_cell.length_a   1.000
_cell.length_b   1.000
_cell.length_c   1.000
_cell.angle_alpha   90.00
_cell.angle_beta   90.00
_cell.angle_gamma   90.00
#
_symmetry.space_group_name_H-M   'P 1'
#
loop_
_entity.id
_entity.type
_entity.pdbx_description
1 polymer ?
#
loop_
_entity_poly.entity_id
_entity_poly.type
_entity_poly.pdbx_seq_one_letter_code
_entity_poly.pdbx_strand_id
1 'polypeptide(L)'
;GAGHRATKEINVVVTVNPKVATITTDLTGKAGMKNQQIAVTASPGATVTLSNSAGRAIGTAVADASGNATVTVTTALPYGNIQASTSKTGPTETGGTATYTASGNSKLATYAAPKAKADRLYALHHEGSPELSIPSNFVKLANDLALPSGSSVRWKTSKDLINTNTVGDRVAEVTVQLPGDSQTYTVSVPYTILPTIEAKSPIYDLKGQGLHNGKDESNYIKSDTTDVSYTTQWTDASGVSFTTIPLTVDNTGTFTYAIKRIYD
;
A
#
# COMPACT_ATOMS: atom_id res chain seq x y z
N GLY A 1 -15.18 -55.93 68.52
CA GLY A 1 -15.33 -54.64 68.17
C GLY A 1 -16.22 -54.37 66.95
N ALA A 2 -17.39 -54.05 67.21
CA ALA A 2 -18.42 -53.92 66.19
C ALA A 2 -18.35 -52.65 65.41
N GLY A 3 -17.56 -52.55 64.40
CA GLY A 3 -17.74 -51.64 63.27
C GLY A 3 -17.93 -50.17 63.53
N HIS A 4 -17.33 -49.59 64.61
CA HIS A 4 -17.40 -48.17 64.87
C HIS A 4 -16.57 -47.42 63.81
N ARG A 5 -17.15 -46.38 63.26
CA ARG A 5 -16.56 -45.55 62.23
C ARG A 5 -16.44 -44.10 62.65
N ALA A 6 -15.35 -43.48 62.36
CA ALA A 6 -15.18 -42.05 62.39
C ALA A 6 -15.11 -41.51 60.96
N THR A 7 -15.98 -40.56 60.67
CA THR A 7 -16.05 -39.95 59.34
C THR A 7 -15.78 -38.47 59.45
N LYS A 8 -14.94 -37.98 58.54
CA LYS A 8 -14.66 -36.54 58.38
C LYS A 8 -14.77 -36.18 56.90
N GLU A 9 -15.34 -35.06 56.65
CA GLU A 9 -15.32 -34.49 55.31
C GLU A 9 -14.13 -33.51 55.21
N ILE A 10 -13.51 -33.53 54.09
CA ILE A 10 -12.39 -32.63 53.75
C ILE A 10 -12.80 -31.86 52.53
N ASN A 11 -12.75 -30.52 52.63
CA ASN A 11 -12.93 -29.65 51.51
C ASN A 11 -11.56 -29.33 50.90
N VAL A 12 -11.41 -29.64 49.61
CA VAL A 12 -10.20 -29.33 48.86
C VAL A 12 -10.55 -28.25 47.85
N VAL A 13 -9.91 -27.11 47.97
CA VAL A 13 -10.06 -26.01 47.02
C VAL A 13 -8.91 -26.07 46.04
N VAL A 14 -9.25 -26.23 44.78
CA VAL A 14 -8.27 -26.20 43.69
C VAL A 14 -8.32 -24.83 43.05
N THR A 15 -7.22 -24.12 43.15
CA THR A 15 -7.10 -22.79 42.53
C THR A 15 -6.88 -22.88 41.03
N VAL A 16 -7.27 -21.82 40.31
CA VAL A 16 -7.01 -21.73 38.87
C VAL A 16 -5.57 -21.38 38.62
N ASN A 17 -4.97 -22.05 37.61
CA ASN A 17 -3.64 -21.74 37.13
C ASN A 17 -3.73 -21.60 35.59
N PRO A 18 -3.91 -20.38 35.08
CA PRO A 18 -4.07 -20.20 33.65
C PRO A 18 -2.82 -20.62 32.91
N LYS A 19 -3.01 -21.32 31.77
CA LYS A 19 -1.92 -21.62 30.84
C LYS A 19 -1.40 -20.36 30.21
N VAL A 20 -0.12 -20.39 29.86
CA VAL A 20 0.49 -19.36 29.00
C VAL A 20 -0.28 -19.29 27.68
N ALA A 21 -0.73 -18.10 27.32
CA ALA A 21 -1.40 -17.87 26.05
C ALA A 21 -0.40 -17.98 24.89
N THR A 22 -0.82 -18.58 23.79
CA THR A 22 0.01 -18.72 22.59
C THR A 22 -0.71 -18.12 21.39
N ILE A 23 -0.12 -17.06 20.81
CA ILE A 23 -0.57 -16.50 19.55
C ILE A 23 -0.17 -17.48 18.43
N THR A 24 -1.14 -17.97 17.66
CA THR A 24 -0.92 -18.93 16.56
C THR A 24 -1.00 -18.29 15.19
N THR A 25 -1.60 -17.12 15.07
CA THR A 25 -1.66 -16.36 13.80
C THR A 25 -0.30 -15.75 13.47
N ASP A 26 0.16 -15.92 12.25
CA ASP A 26 1.33 -15.22 11.72
C ASP A 26 0.98 -13.74 11.51
N LEU A 27 1.76 -12.84 12.12
CA LEU A 27 1.56 -11.39 12.07
C LEU A 27 2.52 -10.70 11.10
N THR A 28 3.30 -11.47 10.35
CA THR A 28 4.20 -10.93 9.31
C THR A 28 3.39 -10.24 8.22
N GLY A 29 3.71 -8.99 7.94
CA GLY A 29 3.02 -8.18 6.94
C GLY A 29 1.66 -7.64 7.38
N LYS A 30 1.28 -7.80 8.64
CA LYS A 30 -0.03 -7.40 9.15
C LYS A 30 -0.06 -6.05 9.88
N ALA A 31 1.09 -5.50 10.24
CA ALA A 31 1.16 -4.19 10.88
C ALA A 31 0.49 -3.12 10.01
N GLY A 32 -0.25 -2.23 10.64
CA GLY A 32 -1.03 -1.19 9.96
C GLY A 32 -2.40 -1.62 9.46
N MET A 33 -2.71 -2.92 9.43
CA MET A 33 -4.01 -3.43 8.99
C MET A 33 -5.04 -3.36 10.12
N LYS A 34 -6.25 -2.94 9.77
CA LYS A 34 -7.38 -2.88 10.70
C LYS A 34 -8.16 -4.20 10.70
N ASN A 35 -8.93 -4.42 11.77
CA ASN A 35 -9.85 -5.55 11.91
C ASN A 35 -9.17 -6.91 11.76
N GLN A 36 -7.95 -7.04 12.27
CA GLN A 36 -7.24 -8.30 12.25
C GLN A 36 -7.80 -9.25 13.29
N GLN A 37 -8.07 -10.47 12.88
CA GLN A 37 -8.51 -11.55 13.78
C GLN A 37 -7.29 -12.41 14.12
N ILE A 38 -6.92 -12.40 15.39
CA ILE A 38 -5.71 -13.07 15.87
C ILE A 38 -6.12 -14.24 16.74
N ALA A 39 -5.75 -15.45 16.30
CA ALA A 39 -6.02 -16.67 17.05
C ALA A 39 -5.01 -16.86 18.18
N VAL A 40 -5.52 -17.19 19.35
CA VAL A 40 -4.74 -17.41 20.56
C VAL A 40 -5.26 -18.68 21.24
N THR A 41 -4.38 -19.54 21.68
CA THR A 41 -4.72 -20.66 22.55
C THR A 41 -4.43 -20.30 24.01
N ALA A 42 -5.33 -20.65 24.90
CA ALA A 42 -5.24 -20.35 26.34
C ALA A 42 -6.02 -21.36 27.16
N SER A 43 -6.05 -21.21 28.47
CA SER A 43 -6.94 -22.02 29.31
C SER A 43 -8.40 -21.74 28.98
N PRO A 44 -9.27 -22.77 28.94
CA PRO A 44 -10.69 -22.55 28.72
C PRO A 44 -11.29 -21.56 29.71
N GLY A 45 -12.08 -20.62 29.18
CA GLY A 45 -12.73 -19.56 29.98
C GLY A 45 -11.82 -18.42 30.45
N ALA A 46 -10.52 -18.47 30.16
CA ALA A 46 -9.62 -17.36 30.48
C ALA A 46 -9.87 -16.16 29.56
N THR A 47 -9.74 -14.96 30.12
CA THR A 47 -9.71 -13.74 29.30
C THR A 47 -8.33 -13.54 28.75
N VAL A 48 -8.25 -13.48 27.42
CA VAL A 48 -7.02 -13.21 26.68
C VAL A 48 -6.95 -11.72 26.36
N THR A 49 -5.83 -11.09 26.66
CA THR A 49 -5.55 -9.70 26.29
C THR A 49 -4.31 -9.66 25.40
N LEU A 50 -4.43 -9.00 24.25
CA LEU A 50 -3.28 -8.66 23.41
C LEU A 50 -2.86 -7.23 23.71
N SER A 51 -1.55 -7.02 23.81
CA SER A 51 -0.95 -5.72 24.07
C SER A 51 0.16 -5.43 23.05
N ASN A 52 0.39 -4.14 22.77
CA ASN A 52 1.51 -3.71 21.97
C ASN A 52 2.84 -3.84 22.73
N SER A 53 3.95 -3.54 22.09
CA SER A 53 5.29 -3.63 22.72
C SER A 53 5.49 -2.68 23.91
N ALA A 54 4.67 -1.62 24.01
CA ALA A 54 4.68 -0.70 25.15
C ALA A 54 3.75 -1.17 26.31
N GLY A 55 3.10 -2.33 26.19
CA GLY A 55 2.21 -2.88 27.18
C GLY A 55 0.78 -2.36 27.15
N ARG A 56 0.40 -1.56 26.13
CA ARG A 56 -0.97 -1.06 25.96
C ARG A 56 -1.86 -2.12 25.35
N ALA A 57 -3.01 -2.39 25.98
CA ALA A 57 -3.99 -3.35 25.45
C ALA A 57 -4.57 -2.89 24.10
N ILE A 58 -4.65 -3.82 23.16
CA ILE A 58 -5.17 -3.58 21.80
C ILE A 58 -6.39 -4.42 21.46
N GLY A 59 -6.71 -5.43 22.27
CA GLY A 59 -7.88 -6.26 22.10
C GLY A 59 -7.97 -7.35 23.14
N THR A 60 -9.19 -7.86 23.36
CA THR A 60 -9.47 -8.92 24.32
C THR A 60 -10.46 -9.91 23.74
N ALA A 61 -10.41 -11.15 24.21
CA ALA A 61 -11.41 -12.18 23.96
C ALA A 61 -11.38 -13.22 25.08
N VAL A 62 -12.46 -13.99 25.22
CA VAL A 62 -12.54 -15.09 26.17
C VAL A 62 -12.32 -16.39 25.43
N ALA A 63 -11.43 -17.25 25.95
CA ALA A 63 -11.19 -18.55 25.39
C ALA A 63 -12.42 -19.47 25.59
N ASP A 64 -12.76 -20.21 24.55
CA ASP A 64 -13.86 -21.17 24.57
C ASP A 64 -13.54 -22.43 25.41
N ALA A 65 -14.46 -23.38 25.41
CA ALA A 65 -14.29 -24.64 26.14
C ALA A 65 -13.10 -25.49 25.65
N SER A 66 -12.65 -25.25 24.42
CA SER A 66 -11.48 -25.93 23.82
C SER A 66 -10.18 -25.14 24.02
N GLY A 67 -10.23 -23.97 24.67
CA GLY A 67 -9.08 -23.12 24.89
C GLY A 67 -8.70 -22.24 23.68
N ASN A 68 -9.63 -22.01 22.78
CA ASN A 68 -9.41 -21.16 21.60
C ASN A 68 -10.06 -19.80 21.81
N ALA A 69 -9.33 -18.76 21.50
CA ALA A 69 -9.82 -17.38 21.47
C ALA A 69 -9.45 -16.72 20.14
N THR A 70 -10.34 -15.89 19.63
CA THR A 70 -10.05 -15.03 18.48
C THR A 70 -10.19 -13.58 18.95
N VAL A 71 -9.06 -12.88 19.00
CA VAL A 71 -9.02 -11.46 19.37
C VAL A 71 -9.12 -10.63 18.11
N THR A 72 -10.15 -9.80 18.01
CA THR A 72 -10.28 -8.84 16.92
C THR A 72 -9.66 -7.51 17.34
N VAL A 73 -8.60 -7.12 16.63
CA VAL A 73 -7.95 -5.82 16.79
C VAL A 73 -8.55 -4.86 15.77
N THR A 74 -9.45 -3.98 16.20
CA THR A 74 -10.23 -3.11 15.31
C THR A 74 -9.45 -1.95 14.74
N THR A 75 -8.45 -1.46 15.47
CA THR A 75 -7.53 -0.40 15.03
C THR A 75 -6.39 -0.97 14.20
N ALA A 76 -5.58 -0.10 13.59
CA ALA A 76 -4.38 -0.54 12.88
C ALA A 76 -3.46 -1.35 13.81
N LEU A 77 -3.11 -2.57 13.40
CA LEU A 77 -2.22 -3.42 14.18
C LEU A 77 -0.85 -2.74 14.33
N PRO A 78 -0.35 -2.55 15.57
CA PRO A 78 0.95 -1.92 15.76
C PRO A 78 2.09 -2.76 15.20
N TYR A 79 3.11 -2.11 14.68
CA TYR A 79 4.39 -2.76 14.38
C TYR A 79 5.09 -3.15 15.69
N GLY A 80 5.73 -4.29 15.70
CA GLY A 80 6.52 -4.78 16.81
C GLY A 80 5.93 -6.02 17.46
N ASN A 81 6.48 -6.40 18.61
CA ASN A 81 5.99 -7.56 19.34
C ASN A 81 4.60 -7.33 19.92
N ILE A 82 3.68 -8.20 19.56
CA ILE A 82 2.35 -8.27 20.17
C ILE A 82 2.42 -9.32 21.26
N GLN A 83 2.13 -8.91 22.50
CA GLN A 83 2.21 -9.73 23.69
C GLN A 83 0.83 -10.26 24.06
N ALA A 84 0.71 -11.55 24.32
CA ALA A 84 -0.49 -12.13 24.88
C ALA A 84 -0.37 -12.26 26.40
N SER A 85 -1.48 -12.07 27.09
CA SER A 85 -1.61 -12.39 28.51
C SER A 85 -3.00 -12.96 28.80
N THR A 86 -3.13 -13.70 29.88
CA THR A 86 -4.40 -14.28 30.30
C THR A 86 -4.71 -13.93 31.73
N SER A 87 -6.01 -13.88 32.04
CA SER A 87 -6.51 -13.80 33.40
C SER A 87 -7.72 -14.71 33.56
N LYS A 88 -7.86 -15.30 34.77
CA LYS A 88 -9.02 -16.09 35.14
C LYS A 88 -9.31 -15.91 36.63
N THR A 89 -10.56 -15.65 36.95
CA THR A 89 -10.99 -15.53 38.34
C THR A 89 -11.40 -16.89 38.89
N GLY A 90 -11.00 -17.19 40.08
CA GLY A 90 -11.32 -18.42 40.74
C GLY A 90 -11.12 -18.39 42.24
N PRO A 91 -11.41 -19.49 42.93
CA PRO A 91 -11.33 -19.55 44.40
C PRO A 91 -9.88 -19.47 44.89
N THR A 92 -9.71 -18.90 46.06
CA THR A 92 -8.46 -18.91 46.83
C THR A 92 -8.43 -20.03 47.82
N GLU A 93 -7.26 -20.37 48.34
CA GLU A 93 -7.09 -21.37 49.39
C GLU A 93 -7.79 -21.02 50.69
N THR A 94 -8.11 -19.74 50.92
CA THR A 94 -8.78 -19.24 52.13
C THR A 94 -10.29 -19.02 51.93
N GLY A 95 -10.85 -19.42 50.81
CA GLY A 95 -12.30 -19.36 50.54
C GLY A 95 -12.81 -18.09 49.90
N GLY A 96 -11.95 -17.15 49.56
CA GLY A 96 -12.29 -15.97 48.77
C GLY A 96 -12.15 -16.23 47.27
N THR A 97 -12.17 -15.17 46.47
CA THR A 97 -11.90 -15.19 45.06
C THR A 97 -10.69 -14.29 44.70
N ALA A 98 -9.94 -14.68 43.70
CA ALA A 98 -8.84 -13.89 43.18
C ALA A 98 -8.77 -14.00 41.67
N THR A 99 -8.11 -13.05 41.03
CA THR A 99 -7.80 -13.10 39.61
C THR A 99 -6.36 -13.60 39.46
N TYR A 100 -6.22 -14.71 38.76
CA TYR A 100 -4.94 -15.33 38.45
C TYR A 100 -4.54 -14.92 37.01
N THR A 101 -3.28 -14.53 36.84
CA THR A 101 -2.76 -14.02 35.57
C THR A 101 -1.56 -14.83 35.12
N ALA A 102 -1.38 -14.91 33.81
CA ALA A 102 -0.16 -15.47 33.21
C ALA A 102 0.20 -14.67 31.96
N SER A 103 1.49 -14.42 31.78
CA SER A 103 2.01 -13.87 30.54
C SER A 103 2.08 -14.98 29.48
N GLY A 104 1.87 -14.60 28.23
CA GLY A 104 1.99 -15.48 27.09
C GLY A 104 3.25 -15.23 26.25
N ASN A 105 3.29 -15.86 25.08
CA ASN A 105 4.33 -15.57 24.10
C ASN A 105 4.06 -14.22 23.42
N SER A 106 5.04 -13.75 22.65
CA SER A 106 4.88 -12.64 21.74
C SER A 106 5.04 -13.09 20.29
N LYS A 107 4.40 -12.36 19.38
CA LYS A 107 4.58 -12.50 17.94
C LYS A 107 4.95 -11.14 17.37
N LEU A 108 5.96 -11.11 16.49
CA LEU A 108 6.36 -9.90 15.82
C LEU A 108 5.40 -9.58 14.69
N ALA A 109 4.73 -8.44 14.77
CA ALA A 109 3.97 -7.87 13.68
C ALA A 109 4.87 -6.95 12.86
N THR A 110 4.96 -7.20 11.57
CA THR A 110 5.75 -6.40 10.63
C THR A 110 4.87 -5.80 9.55
N TYR A 111 5.33 -4.73 8.92
CA TYR A 111 4.68 -4.21 7.72
C TYR A 111 4.97 -5.12 6.53
N ALA A 112 4.04 -5.14 5.57
CA ALA A 112 4.36 -5.59 4.23
C ALA A 112 5.47 -4.69 3.66
N ALA A 113 6.35 -5.24 2.84
CA ALA A 113 7.47 -4.47 2.28
C ALA A 113 6.97 -3.32 1.39
N PRO A 114 7.69 -2.18 1.36
CA PRO A 114 7.41 -1.14 0.38
C PRO A 114 7.60 -1.64 -1.04
N LYS A 115 6.75 -1.16 -1.95
CA LYS A 115 6.86 -1.41 -3.40
C LYS A 115 6.48 -0.16 -4.19
N ALA A 116 6.79 -0.14 -5.47
CA ALA A 116 6.30 0.89 -6.37
C ALA A 116 4.77 0.84 -6.50
N LYS A 117 4.12 2.00 -6.58
CA LYS A 117 2.65 2.09 -6.75
C LYS A 117 2.18 1.52 -8.08
N ALA A 118 2.99 1.61 -9.11
CA ALA A 118 2.68 1.12 -10.45
C ALA A 118 3.87 0.34 -11.00
N ASP A 119 3.60 -0.55 -11.94
CA ASP A 119 4.65 -1.31 -12.63
C ASP A 119 5.58 -0.39 -13.42
N ARG A 120 5.04 0.72 -13.93
CA ARG A 120 5.78 1.77 -14.63
C ARG A 120 5.06 3.11 -14.51
N LEU A 121 5.82 4.16 -14.22
CA LEU A 121 5.36 5.54 -14.28
C LEU A 121 5.59 6.07 -15.70
N TYR A 122 4.64 6.86 -16.19
CA TYR A 122 4.77 7.58 -17.46
C TYR A 122 4.66 9.07 -17.22
N ALA A 123 5.56 9.82 -17.82
CA ALA A 123 5.54 11.26 -17.84
C ALA A 123 5.96 11.78 -19.22
N LEU A 124 5.66 13.03 -19.52
CA LEU A 124 5.99 13.64 -20.78
C LEU A 124 7.34 14.35 -20.72
N HIS A 125 8.01 14.43 -21.85
CA HIS A 125 9.23 15.20 -22.03
C HIS A 125 9.00 16.65 -21.57
N HIS A 126 9.87 17.16 -20.70
CA HIS A 126 9.78 18.48 -20.09
C HIS A 126 8.56 18.71 -19.21
N GLU A 127 7.91 17.67 -18.72
CA GLU A 127 6.81 17.81 -17.76
C GLU A 127 7.33 18.39 -16.45
N GLY A 128 6.80 19.56 -16.08
CA GLY A 128 7.22 20.29 -14.89
C GLY A 128 6.32 20.07 -13.66
N SER A 129 5.60 18.96 -13.60
CA SER A 129 4.67 18.66 -12.51
C SER A 129 5.42 18.51 -11.18
N PRO A 130 5.09 19.30 -10.13
CA PRO A 130 5.79 19.23 -8.84
C PRO A 130 5.69 17.86 -8.17
N GLU A 131 4.62 17.11 -8.43
CA GLU A 131 4.38 15.77 -7.87
C GLU A 131 5.47 14.79 -8.26
N LEU A 132 6.14 14.97 -9.40
CA LEU A 132 7.24 14.12 -9.86
C LEU A 132 8.49 14.23 -8.98
N SER A 133 8.64 15.29 -8.21
CA SER A 133 9.77 15.48 -7.29
C SER A 133 9.55 14.85 -5.91
N ILE A 134 8.35 14.38 -5.60
CA ILE A 134 7.96 13.86 -4.29
C ILE A 134 8.03 12.31 -4.32
N PRO A 135 9.07 11.69 -3.72
CA PRO A 135 9.26 10.24 -3.85
C PRO A 135 8.14 9.41 -3.20
N SER A 136 7.50 9.92 -2.16
CA SER A 136 6.38 9.23 -1.50
C SER A 136 5.15 9.03 -2.40
N ASN A 137 5.04 9.79 -3.48
CA ASN A 137 3.96 9.62 -4.45
C ASN A 137 4.06 8.31 -5.25
N PHE A 138 5.22 7.63 -5.24
CA PHE A 138 5.48 6.49 -6.12
C PHE A 138 5.62 5.17 -5.38
N VAL A 139 5.41 5.15 -4.07
CA VAL A 139 5.58 3.94 -3.24
C VAL A 139 4.37 3.69 -2.35
N LYS A 140 4.12 2.42 -2.10
CA LYS A 140 3.09 1.91 -1.17
C LYS A 140 3.61 0.63 -0.53
N LEU A 141 2.84 0.04 0.37
CA LEU A 141 3.15 -1.28 0.91
C LEU A 141 2.72 -2.39 -0.06
N ALA A 142 3.36 -3.56 0.04
CA ALA A 142 3.08 -4.71 -0.82
C ALA A 142 1.66 -5.26 -0.68
N ASN A 143 0.96 -4.96 0.42
CA ASN A 143 -0.46 -5.25 0.62
C ASN A 143 -1.40 -4.15 0.12
N ASP A 144 -0.89 -3.22 -0.69
CA ASP A 144 -1.59 -2.07 -1.27
C ASP A 144 -2.01 -0.99 -0.26
N LEU A 145 -1.65 -1.12 1.00
CA LEU A 145 -1.84 -0.04 1.97
C LEU A 145 -0.87 1.11 1.69
N ALA A 146 -1.31 2.32 2.03
CA ALA A 146 -0.43 3.49 2.07
C ALA A 146 0.69 3.28 3.08
N LEU A 147 1.82 3.96 2.87
CA LEU A 147 2.89 3.97 3.87
C LEU A 147 2.36 4.52 5.19
N PRO A 148 2.74 3.92 6.34
CA PRO A 148 2.30 4.40 7.63
C PRO A 148 2.79 5.83 7.90
N SER A 149 2.01 6.59 8.66
CA SER A 149 2.39 7.93 9.11
C SER A 149 3.72 7.88 9.87
N GLY A 150 4.61 8.82 9.58
CA GLY A 150 5.95 8.84 10.16
C GLY A 150 7.00 8.06 9.36
N SER A 151 6.64 7.49 8.20
CA SER A 151 7.60 6.90 7.28
C SER A 151 8.55 7.97 6.71
N SER A 152 9.82 7.61 6.53
CA SER A 152 10.80 8.44 5.83
C SER A 152 10.93 7.94 4.40
N VAL A 153 10.71 8.80 3.43
CA VAL A 153 10.76 8.47 2.00
C VAL A 153 11.60 9.52 1.29
N ARG A 154 12.64 9.08 0.60
CA ARG A 154 13.55 9.99 -0.11
C ARG A 154 14.11 9.31 -1.36
N TRP A 155 14.52 10.09 -2.34
CA TRP A 155 15.33 9.58 -3.44
C TRP A 155 16.62 9.01 -2.87
N LYS A 156 17.05 7.86 -3.37
CA LYS A 156 18.27 7.21 -2.89
C LYS A 156 19.50 8.10 -3.11
N THR A 157 19.59 8.73 -4.28
CA THR A 157 20.58 9.74 -4.62
C THR A 157 19.94 10.88 -5.42
N SER A 158 20.67 11.97 -5.61
CA SER A 158 20.20 13.07 -6.47
C SER A 158 19.99 12.66 -7.92
N LYS A 159 20.62 11.56 -8.36
CA LYS A 159 20.45 11.00 -9.72
C LYS A 159 19.14 10.25 -9.89
N ASP A 160 18.46 9.90 -8.80
CA ASP A 160 17.19 9.16 -8.82
C ASP A 160 15.96 10.07 -8.95
N LEU A 161 16.13 11.38 -8.88
CA LEU A 161 15.06 12.32 -9.21
C LEU A 161 14.50 12.00 -10.59
N ILE A 162 13.17 11.99 -10.72
CA ILE A 162 12.52 11.79 -12.02
C ILE A 162 13.00 12.89 -12.97
N ASN A 163 13.68 12.48 -14.03
CA ASN A 163 14.25 13.39 -15.01
C ASN A 163 13.42 13.35 -16.30
N THR A 164 12.67 14.41 -16.54
CA THR A 164 11.84 14.55 -17.74
C THR A 164 12.56 15.21 -18.92
N ASN A 165 13.83 15.54 -18.78
CA ASN A 165 14.62 16.23 -19.83
C ASN A 165 15.12 15.30 -20.93
N THR A 166 14.97 13.99 -20.77
CA THR A 166 15.42 13.02 -21.76
C THR A 166 14.36 11.94 -21.93
N VAL A 167 13.93 11.74 -23.17
CA VAL A 167 13.00 10.67 -23.55
C VAL A 167 13.62 9.29 -23.32
N GLY A 168 12.81 8.33 -22.95
CA GLY A 168 13.19 6.92 -22.81
C GLY A 168 12.91 6.32 -21.44
N ASP A 169 13.32 5.06 -21.30
CA ASP A 169 13.12 4.26 -20.11
C ASP A 169 14.24 4.48 -19.09
N ARG A 170 13.84 4.57 -17.82
CA ARG A 170 14.76 4.69 -16.68
C ARG A 170 14.19 4.03 -15.44
N VAL A 171 15.02 3.95 -14.43
CA VAL A 171 14.64 3.49 -13.10
C VAL A 171 15.12 4.52 -12.08
N ALA A 172 14.20 5.00 -11.26
CA ALA A 172 14.53 5.76 -10.06
C ALA A 172 14.50 4.84 -8.85
N GLU A 173 15.40 5.04 -7.92
CA GLU A 173 15.41 4.32 -6.65
C GLU A 173 15.00 5.23 -5.51
N VAL A 174 14.11 4.71 -4.66
CA VAL A 174 13.57 5.41 -3.50
C VAL A 174 13.97 4.64 -2.25
N THR A 175 14.48 5.35 -1.26
CA THR A 175 14.79 4.80 0.05
C THR A 175 13.61 5.03 0.98
N VAL A 176 13.13 3.97 1.61
CA VAL A 176 11.99 3.98 2.53
C VAL A 176 12.41 3.41 3.88
N GLN A 177 12.07 4.12 4.94
CA GLN A 177 12.17 3.63 6.31
C GLN A 177 10.80 3.75 6.98
N LEU A 178 10.30 2.65 7.51
CA LEU A 178 8.98 2.56 8.14
C LEU A 178 9.10 2.82 9.66
N PRO A 179 8.09 3.42 10.29
CA PRO A 179 8.16 3.73 11.72
C PRO A 179 8.27 2.45 12.56
N GLY A 180 9.23 2.43 13.48
CA GLY A 180 9.50 1.28 14.35
C GLY A 180 10.36 0.18 13.71
N ASP A 181 10.52 0.18 12.40
CA ASP A 181 11.37 -0.74 11.66
C ASP A 181 12.75 -0.11 11.46
N SER A 182 13.79 -0.79 11.92
CA SER A 182 15.17 -0.34 11.76
C SER A 182 15.73 -0.60 10.36
N GLN A 183 15.06 -1.43 9.58
CA GLN A 183 15.46 -1.77 8.22
C GLN A 183 15.19 -0.63 7.25
N THR A 184 16.10 -0.40 6.34
CA THR A 184 15.94 0.53 5.22
C THR A 184 15.66 -0.26 3.96
N TYR A 185 14.61 0.13 3.24
CA TYR A 185 14.21 -0.51 1.98
C TYR A 185 14.59 0.37 0.80
N THR A 186 15.03 -0.25 -0.28
CA THR A 186 15.22 0.41 -1.57
C THR A 186 14.14 -0.08 -2.52
N VAL A 187 13.34 0.84 -3.06
CA VAL A 187 12.25 0.55 -3.99
C VAL A 187 12.63 1.07 -5.36
N SER A 188 12.60 0.19 -6.36
CA SER A 188 12.80 0.57 -7.75
C SER A 188 11.49 1.09 -8.35
N VAL A 189 11.55 2.26 -8.96
CA VAL A 189 10.43 2.91 -9.64
C VAL A 189 10.79 3.04 -11.13
N PRO A 190 10.42 2.07 -11.96
CA PRO A 190 10.61 2.16 -13.40
C PRO A 190 9.75 3.28 -13.96
N TYR A 191 10.30 4.07 -14.88
CA TYR A 191 9.54 5.11 -15.54
C TYR A 191 9.97 5.30 -16.98
N THR A 192 9.05 5.81 -17.77
CA THR A 192 9.27 6.14 -19.18
C THR A 192 8.89 7.59 -19.42
N ILE A 193 9.80 8.34 -20.00
CA ILE A 193 9.53 9.69 -20.48
C ILE A 193 9.15 9.60 -21.95
N LEU A 194 7.91 9.97 -22.25
CA LEU A 194 7.35 9.93 -23.59
C LEU A 194 7.63 11.23 -24.33
N PRO A 195 7.85 11.16 -25.65
CA PRO A 195 8.05 12.36 -26.45
C PRO A 195 6.79 13.21 -26.51
N THR A 196 6.97 14.50 -26.67
CA THR A 196 5.91 15.47 -26.87
C THR A 196 5.84 15.92 -28.31
N ILE A 197 4.71 16.51 -28.67
CA ILE A 197 4.49 17.13 -29.97
C ILE A 197 4.22 18.62 -29.79
N GLU A 198 4.66 19.41 -30.75
CA GLU A 198 4.45 20.86 -30.81
C GLU A 198 3.90 21.22 -32.19
N ALA A 199 2.88 22.06 -32.22
CA ALA A 199 2.29 22.51 -33.48
C ALA A 199 3.22 23.49 -34.21
N LYS A 200 3.33 23.33 -35.53
CA LYS A 200 3.94 24.28 -36.46
C LYS A 200 2.87 25.28 -36.93
N SER A 201 2.22 25.94 -36.03
CA SER A 201 1.06 26.79 -36.33
C SER A 201 1.43 28.27 -36.26
N PRO A 202 0.81 29.15 -37.04
CA PRO A 202 -0.13 28.87 -38.14
C PRO A 202 0.53 28.37 -39.42
N ILE A 203 -0.26 27.68 -40.24
CA ILE A 203 0.13 27.22 -41.59
C ILE A 203 -0.83 27.87 -42.59
N TYR A 204 -0.28 28.36 -43.68
CA TYR A 204 -1.03 29.06 -44.71
C TYR A 204 -1.05 28.27 -46.00
N ASP A 205 -2.25 28.14 -46.60
CA ASP A 205 -2.51 27.54 -47.89
C ASP A 205 -3.37 28.45 -48.77
N LEU A 206 -3.36 28.22 -50.06
CA LEU A 206 -4.17 28.98 -51.02
C LEU A 206 -5.37 28.16 -51.46
N LYS A 207 -6.55 28.79 -51.48
CA LYS A 207 -7.78 28.16 -52.01
C LYS A 207 -7.57 27.60 -53.41
N GLY A 208 -7.98 26.35 -53.59
CA GLY A 208 -7.94 25.66 -54.87
C GLY A 208 -6.57 25.17 -55.34
N GLN A 209 -5.52 25.38 -54.56
CA GLN A 209 -4.14 25.01 -54.92
C GLN A 209 -3.70 23.61 -54.47
N GLY A 210 -4.54 22.91 -53.71
CA GLY A 210 -4.15 21.70 -52.99
C GLY A 210 -3.30 22.04 -51.75
N LEU A 211 -3.15 21.09 -50.84
CA LEU A 211 -2.34 21.27 -49.63
C LEU A 211 -0.84 21.28 -50.03
N HIS A 212 -0.18 22.44 -49.90
CA HIS A 212 1.22 22.57 -50.28
C HIS A 212 2.16 21.75 -49.38
N ASN A 213 1.80 21.53 -48.13
CA ASN A 213 2.57 20.69 -47.23
C ASN A 213 2.13 19.23 -47.26
N GLY A 214 1.09 18.85 -48.02
CA GLY A 214 0.55 17.49 -48.03
C GLY A 214 -0.16 17.10 -46.75
N LYS A 215 -0.32 15.79 -46.56
CA LYS A 215 -1.08 15.25 -45.40
C LYS A 215 -0.18 14.59 -44.33
N ASP A 216 1.11 14.54 -44.51
CA ASP A 216 2.03 13.97 -43.53
C ASP A 216 2.03 14.82 -42.27
N GLU A 217 1.89 14.20 -41.11
CA GLU A 217 1.82 14.89 -39.84
C GLU A 217 3.07 15.72 -39.53
N SER A 218 4.25 15.31 -40.03
CA SER A 218 5.50 16.03 -39.80
C SER A 218 5.52 17.42 -40.44
N ASN A 219 4.61 17.68 -41.39
CA ASN A 219 4.43 19.01 -41.97
C ASN A 219 3.71 19.98 -41.03
N TYR A 220 3.04 19.48 -40.00
CA TYR A 220 2.17 20.27 -39.11
C TYR A 220 2.63 20.27 -37.68
N ILE A 221 3.45 19.31 -37.27
CA ILE A 221 4.00 19.19 -35.91
C ILE A 221 5.50 18.96 -35.89
N LYS A 222 6.13 19.40 -34.84
CA LYS A 222 7.45 18.92 -34.39
C LYS A 222 7.25 17.89 -33.31
N SER A 223 8.06 16.85 -33.29
CA SER A 223 8.06 15.86 -32.23
C SER A 223 9.48 15.43 -31.89
N ASP A 224 9.62 14.92 -30.68
CA ASP A 224 10.83 14.22 -30.29
C ASP A 224 10.97 12.90 -31.05
N THR A 225 12.19 12.48 -31.27
CA THR A 225 12.48 11.16 -31.81
C THR A 225 12.18 10.10 -30.76
N THR A 226 11.50 9.02 -31.16
CA THR A 226 11.19 7.90 -30.26
C THR A 226 11.16 6.59 -31.02
N ASP A 227 11.54 5.51 -30.31
CA ASP A 227 11.33 4.13 -30.76
C ASP A 227 9.98 3.55 -30.30
N VAL A 228 9.21 4.32 -29.53
CA VAL A 228 7.89 3.89 -29.04
C VAL A 228 6.88 4.03 -30.17
N SER A 229 6.16 2.94 -30.45
CA SER A 229 5.06 2.94 -31.42
C SER A 229 3.91 3.83 -30.96
N TYR A 230 3.27 4.48 -31.91
CA TYR A 230 2.13 5.35 -31.65
C TYR A 230 1.12 5.34 -32.78
N THR A 231 -0.09 5.77 -32.47
CA THR A 231 -1.13 6.10 -33.44
C THR A 231 -1.46 7.59 -33.35
N THR A 232 -1.83 8.18 -34.50
CA THR A 232 -2.19 9.60 -34.58
C THR A 232 -3.68 9.75 -34.80
N GLN A 233 -4.31 10.67 -34.12
CA GLN A 233 -5.70 11.04 -34.26
C GLN A 233 -5.81 12.54 -34.48
N TRP A 234 -6.49 12.94 -35.55
CA TRP A 234 -6.87 14.32 -35.83
C TRP A 234 -8.32 14.55 -35.43
N THR A 235 -8.62 15.72 -34.91
CA THR A 235 -9.99 16.08 -34.48
C THR A 235 -10.28 17.47 -35.02
N ASP A 236 -11.40 17.63 -35.73
CA ASP A 236 -11.86 18.93 -36.21
C ASP A 236 -12.56 19.73 -35.11
N ALA A 237 -12.96 20.96 -35.42
CA ALA A 237 -13.65 21.84 -34.49
C ALA A 237 -15.01 21.33 -34.02
N SER A 238 -15.61 20.38 -34.77
CA SER A 238 -16.89 19.73 -34.42
C SER A 238 -16.69 18.47 -33.56
N GLY A 239 -15.43 18.08 -33.26
CA GLY A 239 -15.11 16.89 -32.48
C GLY A 239 -15.08 15.59 -33.29
N VAL A 240 -15.14 15.65 -34.60
CA VAL A 240 -15.03 14.46 -35.48
C VAL A 240 -13.56 14.06 -35.61
N SER A 241 -13.26 12.76 -35.50
CA SER A 241 -11.93 12.20 -35.52
C SER A 241 -11.58 11.62 -36.90
N PHE A 242 -10.30 11.79 -37.28
CA PHE A 242 -9.75 11.35 -38.54
C PHE A 242 -8.35 10.76 -38.33
N THR A 243 -7.91 9.88 -39.23
CA THR A 243 -6.56 9.29 -39.18
C THR A 243 -5.51 10.16 -39.86
N THR A 244 -5.91 11.06 -40.76
CA THR A 244 -5.07 12.07 -41.42
C THR A 244 -5.71 13.43 -41.27
N ILE A 245 -4.96 14.50 -41.51
CA ILE A 245 -5.53 15.84 -41.45
C ILE A 245 -6.71 15.99 -42.42
N PRO A 246 -7.90 16.40 -41.93
CA PRO A 246 -9.10 16.47 -42.78
C PRO A 246 -9.19 17.79 -43.59
N LEU A 247 -8.19 18.63 -43.54
CA LEU A 247 -8.16 19.92 -44.21
C LEU A 247 -8.27 19.76 -45.74
N THR A 248 -9.12 20.58 -46.30
CA THR A 248 -9.16 20.81 -47.75
C THR A 248 -8.94 22.29 -48.01
N VAL A 249 -8.60 22.64 -49.25
CA VAL A 249 -8.39 24.04 -49.69
C VAL A 249 -9.57 24.57 -50.52
N ASP A 250 -10.75 24.04 -50.32
CA ASP A 250 -11.96 24.39 -51.10
C ASP A 250 -12.58 25.72 -50.67
N ASN A 251 -12.40 26.08 -49.41
CA ASN A 251 -12.97 27.29 -48.82
C ASN A 251 -11.91 28.12 -48.11
N THR A 252 -12.11 29.44 -48.13
CA THR A 252 -11.31 30.37 -47.34
C THR A 252 -11.78 30.40 -45.89
N GLY A 253 -10.87 30.63 -44.97
CA GLY A 253 -11.14 30.76 -43.54
C GLY A 253 -9.99 30.26 -42.68
N THR A 254 -10.19 30.31 -41.39
CA THR A 254 -9.29 29.71 -40.42
C THR A 254 -9.89 28.41 -39.93
N PHE A 255 -9.14 27.33 -40.07
CA PHE A 255 -9.57 25.99 -39.65
C PHE A 255 -8.64 25.51 -38.55
N THR A 256 -9.21 25.04 -37.45
CA THR A 256 -8.45 24.57 -36.29
C THR A 256 -8.64 23.05 -36.14
N TYR A 257 -7.52 22.36 -36.02
CA TYR A 257 -7.48 20.92 -35.80
C TYR A 257 -6.64 20.61 -34.59
N ALA A 258 -7.10 19.66 -33.76
CA ALA A 258 -6.31 19.07 -32.71
C ALA A 258 -5.64 17.79 -33.23
N ILE A 259 -4.40 17.57 -32.85
CA ILE A 259 -3.69 16.33 -33.11
C ILE A 259 -3.31 15.66 -31.81
N LYS A 260 -3.50 14.36 -31.73
CA LYS A 260 -3.20 13.54 -30.58
C LYS A 260 -2.37 12.33 -30.98
N ARG A 261 -1.28 12.07 -30.27
CA ARG A 261 -0.55 10.81 -30.33
C ARG A 261 -0.92 9.93 -29.16
N ILE A 262 -1.16 8.66 -29.44
CA ILE A 262 -1.44 7.63 -28.46
C ILE A 262 -0.30 6.63 -28.55
N TYR A 263 0.50 6.52 -27.49
CA TYR A 263 1.62 5.59 -27.40
C TYR A 263 1.16 4.23 -26.87
N ASP A 264 1.70 3.20 -27.44
CA ASP A 264 1.36 1.81 -27.10
C ASP A 264 1.93 1.39 -25.73
#